data_b5e1362cd90e3c18dcf577f35fc15f44
#
_entry.id   b5e1362cd90e3c18dcf577f35fc15f44
#
_cell.length_a   1.000
_cell.length_b   1.000
_cell.length_c   1.000
_cell.angle_alpha   90.00
_cell.angle_beta   90.00
_cell.angle_gamma   90.00
#
_symmetry.space_group_name_H-M   'P 1'
#
loop_
_entity.id
_entity.type
_entity.pdbx_description
1 polymer ?
#
loop_
_entity_poly.entity_id
_entity_poly.type
_entity_poly.pdbx_seq_one_letter_code
_entity_poly.pdbx_strand_id
1 'polypeptide(L)'
;QREELAKASQEFEPIHTLDYSNARIVFQGLEGAYSQLAMEQFFGENCNNFHVESWKDAMEAIKNGEADYAVLPIENSSAGIVSENYDLLVEYDNYIVGEQIIRIDHALLGLEDADERDIRTVYSHKQSLMQCSEFLDSHADWEKFSVSNNAVAAKKVKEDGEISQAAIASAKNAQIYGLKVLRNSIQNNKNNSTRFIVVTGKKVYTDQADRISICFEINHESGALYHALSHFIYNGLNMTNI
;
A
#
# COMPACT_ATOMS: atom_id res chain seq x y z
N GLN A 1 1.24 12.47 -31.33
CA GLN A 1 1.83 11.21 -31.86
C GLN A 1 3.36 11.28 -32.01
N ARG A 2 3.98 12.32 -32.61
CA ARG A 2 5.45 12.39 -32.70
C ARG A 2 6.12 12.70 -31.37
N GLU A 3 5.53 13.52 -30.52
CA GLU A 3 6.02 13.79 -29.16
C GLU A 3 5.80 12.59 -28.22
N GLU A 4 4.70 11.87 -28.37
CA GLU A 4 4.44 10.63 -27.63
C GLU A 4 5.40 9.50 -28.03
N LEU A 5 5.70 9.36 -29.32
CA LEU A 5 6.69 8.42 -29.81
C LEU A 5 8.13 8.78 -29.35
N ALA A 6 8.44 10.08 -29.25
CA ALA A 6 9.73 10.53 -28.72
C ALA A 6 9.87 10.27 -27.21
N LYS A 7 8.80 10.40 -26.44
CA LYS A 7 8.79 10.00 -25.01
C LYS A 7 8.91 8.49 -24.83
N ALA A 8 8.23 7.69 -25.66
CA ALA A 8 8.32 6.24 -25.64
C ALA A 8 9.72 5.70 -26.04
N SER A 9 10.48 6.46 -26.84
CA SER A 9 11.82 6.08 -27.30
C SER A 9 12.94 6.44 -26.33
N GLN A 10 12.65 7.13 -25.22
CA GLN A 10 13.65 7.36 -24.17
C GLN A 10 13.98 6.03 -23.49
N GLU A 11 15.22 5.55 -23.66
CA GLU A 11 15.68 4.34 -23.02
C GLU A 11 15.74 4.49 -21.50
N PHE A 12 15.52 3.38 -20.79
CA PHE A 12 15.73 3.33 -19.35
C PHE A 12 17.22 3.42 -19.05
N GLU A 13 17.57 4.27 -18.07
CA GLU A 13 18.95 4.44 -17.64
C GLU A 13 19.29 3.39 -16.56
N PRO A 14 20.34 2.56 -16.74
CA PRO A 14 20.80 1.65 -15.71
C PRO A 14 21.53 2.43 -14.61
N ILE A 15 21.18 2.12 -13.36
CA ILE A 15 21.84 2.69 -12.17
C ILE A 15 22.23 1.54 -11.22
N HIS A 16 23.34 1.69 -10.49
CA HIS A 16 23.78 0.65 -9.56
C HIS A 16 22.86 0.56 -8.34
N THR A 17 22.46 1.70 -7.79
CA THR A 17 21.59 1.80 -6.62
C THR A 17 20.72 3.03 -6.74
N LEU A 18 19.53 2.97 -6.13
CA LEU A 18 18.68 4.15 -5.96
C LEU A 18 19.35 5.07 -4.94
N ASP A 19 19.61 6.33 -5.32
CA ASP A 19 20.03 7.37 -4.37
C ASP A 19 18.80 8.02 -3.77
N TYR A 20 18.56 7.74 -2.50
CA TYR A 20 17.45 8.31 -1.74
C TYR A 20 17.88 8.98 -0.44
N SER A 21 19.19 9.25 -0.27
CA SER A 21 19.75 9.87 0.94
C SER A 21 19.14 11.24 1.28
N ASN A 22 18.72 12.00 0.25
CA ASN A 22 18.04 13.30 0.38
C ASN A 22 16.65 13.30 -0.29
N ALA A 23 16.15 12.16 -0.67
CA ALA A 23 14.89 12.04 -1.38
C ALA A 23 13.71 12.36 -0.45
N ARG A 24 12.67 12.94 -1.03
CA ARG A 24 11.37 13.14 -0.39
C ARG A 24 10.42 12.06 -0.85
N ILE A 25 9.86 11.33 0.09
CA ILE A 25 9.01 10.19 -0.18
C ILE A 25 7.58 10.49 0.24
N VAL A 26 6.62 10.24 -0.65
CA VAL A 26 5.20 10.41 -0.36
C VAL A 26 4.52 9.05 -0.22
N PHE A 27 3.60 8.94 0.74
CA PHE A 27 2.71 7.78 0.89
C PHE A 27 1.27 8.24 1.12
N GLN A 28 0.31 7.38 0.79
CA GLN A 28 -1.10 7.67 1.00
C GLN A 28 -1.57 7.17 2.37
N GLY A 29 -2.37 7.97 3.06
CA GLY A 29 -3.00 7.66 4.34
C GLY A 29 -2.49 8.55 5.46
N LEU A 30 -2.59 8.10 6.69
CA LEU A 30 -2.08 8.77 7.86
C LEU A 30 -0.89 8.01 8.45
N GLU A 31 -0.22 8.63 9.41
CA GLU A 31 0.79 7.95 10.22
C GLU A 31 0.21 6.66 10.83
N GLY A 32 0.94 5.56 10.70
CA GLY A 32 0.50 4.22 11.10
C GLY A 32 -0.19 3.40 10.00
N ALA A 33 -0.39 3.95 8.81
CA ALA A 33 -0.88 3.17 7.66
C ALA A 33 0.14 2.11 7.21
N TYR A 34 -0.34 1.03 6.58
CA TYR A 34 0.56 0.01 6.00
C TYR A 34 1.45 0.55 4.89
N SER A 35 1.02 1.61 4.18
CA SER A 35 1.84 2.33 3.20
C SER A 35 3.06 3.01 3.85
N GLN A 36 2.91 3.59 5.04
CA GLN A 36 4.04 4.11 5.81
C GLN A 36 4.99 2.97 6.22
N LEU A 37 4.46 1.86 6.70
CA LEU A 37 5.29 0.71 7.08
C LEU A 37 6.09 0.18 5.87
N ALA A 38 5.47 0.12 4.68
CA ALA A 38 6.14 -0.25 3.45
C ALA A 38 7.27 0.74 3.10
N MET A 39 6.98 2.03 3.20
CA MET A 39 7.96 3.09 2.98
C MET A 39 9.16 2.95 3.93
N GLU A 40 8.91 2.79 5.22
CA GLU A 40 9.98 2.69 6.22
C GLU A 40 10.83 1.42 6.05
N GLN A 41 10.23 0.29 5.67
CA GLN A 41 10.98 -0.92 5.40
C GLN A 41 11.86 -0.81 4.14
N PHE A 42 11.44 -0.03 3.14
CA PHE A 42 12.19 0.15 1.91
C PHE A 42 13.27 1.23 2.04
N PHE A 43 12.94 2.41 2.59
CA PHE A 43 13.81 3.58 2.65
C PHE A 43 14.49 3.79 4.01
N GLY A 44 14.07 3.08 5.04
CA GLY A 44 14.48 3.28 6.43
C GLY A 44 13.53 4.20 7.21
N GLU A 45 13.50 4.04 8.53
CA GLU A 45 12.56 4.75 9.43
C GLU A 45 12.78 6.28 9.46
N ASN A 46 14.00 6.74 9.15
CA ASN A 46 14.36 8.16 9.22
C ASN A 46 14.32 8.86 7.85
N CYS A 47 13.68 8.27 6.85
CA CYS A 47 13.56 8.91 5.54
C CYS A 47 12.72 10.19 5.62
N ASN A 48 13.06 11.18 4.78
CA ASN A 48 12.26 12.40 4.66
C ASN A 48 10.95 12.08 3.92
N ASN A 49 9.84 12.16 4.62
CA ASN A 49 8.56 11.74 4.09
C ASN A 49 7.42 12.68 4.47
N PHE A 50 6.31 12.54 3.72
CA PHE A 50 5.03 13.15 4.03
C PHE A 50 3.90 12.28 3.49
N HIS A 51 2.70 12.50 3.99
CA HIS A 51 1.51 11.75 3.58
C HIS A 51 0.52 12.63 2.82
N VAL A 52 -0.31 11.98 2.01
CA VAL A 52 -1.39 12.58 1.23
C VAL A 52 -2.68 11.78 1.39
N GLU A 53 -3.82 12.36 1.02
CA GLU A 53 -5.12 11.72 1.21
C GLU A 53 -5.42 10.64 0.17
N SER A 54 -5.01 10.84 -1.08
CA SER A 54 -5.29 9.91 -2.18
C SER A 54 -4.02 9.45 -2.91
N TRP A 55 -4.13 8.34 -3.63
CA TRP A 55 -3.05 7.86 -4.48
C TRP A 55 -2.76 8.82 -5.64
N LYS A 56 -3.81 9.49 -6.13
CA LYS A 56 -3.66 10.53 -7.15
C LYS A 56 -2.81 11.69 -6.63
N ASP A 57 -3.03 12.15 -5.41
CA ASP A 57 -2.21 13.21 -4.81
C ASP A 57 -0.73 12.79 -4.70
N ALA A 58 -0.46 11.51 -4.45
CA ALA A 58 0.92 11.00 -4.44
C ALA A 58 1.58 11.09 -5.83
N MET A 59 0.84 10.78 -6.90
CA MET A 59 1.33 10.95 -8.27
C MET A 59 1.52 12.42 -8.66
N GLU A 60 0.59 13.29 -8.25
CA GLU A 60 0.70 14.75 -8.43
C GLU A 60 1.95 15.29 -7.72
N ALA A 61 2.26 14.83 -6.52
CA ALA A 61 3.44 15.24 -5.78
C ALA A 61 4.75 14.92 -6.53
N ILE A 62 4.84 13.75 -7.18
CA ILE A 62 5.98 13.43 -8.06
C ILE A 62 6.03 14.36 -9.26
N LYS A 63 4.89 14.54 -9.95
CA LYS A 63 4.79 15.38 -11.14
C LYS A 63 5.20 16.84 -10.86
N ASN A 64 4.81 17.35 -9.70
CA ASN A 64 5.11 18.74 -9.29
C ASN A 64 6.52 18.88 -8.69
N GLY A 65 7.29 17.79 -8.56
CA GLY A 65 8.62 17.84 -7.95
C GLY A 65 8.61 18.05 -6.44
N GLU A 66 7.47 17.77 -5.79
CA GLU A 66 7.31 17.81 -4.33
C GLU A 66 7.82 16.53 -3.67
N ALA A 67 7.75 15.41 -4.39
CA ALA A 67 8.28 14.12 -4.00
C ALA A 67 9.17 13.53 -5.11
N ASP A 68 10.18 12.77 -4.70
CA ASP A 68 11.06 12.02 -5.61
C ASP A 68 10.54 10.59 -5.83
N TYR A 69 9.91 10.02 -4.80
CA TYR A 69 9.33 8.67 -4.81
C TYR A 69 7.96 8.66 -4.15
N ALA A 70 7.10 7.75 -4.62
CA ALA A 70 5.83 7.43 -3.96
C ALA A 70 5.75 5.94 -3.64
N VAL A 71 5.06 5.59 -2.56
CA VAL A 71 4.78 4.21 -2.16
C VAL A 71 3.30 3.94 -2.26
N LEU A 72 2.91 2.98 -3.11
CA LEU A 72 1.53 2.72 -3.49
C LEU A 72 1.23 1.22 -3.40
N PRO A 73 0.06 0.81 -2.87
CA PRO A 73 -0.37 -0.58 -2.92
C PRO A 73 -0.72 -0.98 -4.35
N ILE A 74 -0.29 -2.15 -4.81
CA ILE A 74 -0.62 -2.63 -6.15
C ILE A 74 -1.48 -3.90 -6.12
N GLU A 75 -1.33 -4.70 -5.07
CA GLU A 75 -2.03 -5.96 -4.93
C GLU A 75 -2.12 -6.36 -3.45
N ASN A 76 -3.26 -6.92 -3.06
CA ASN A 76 -3.44 -7.57 -1.77
C ASN A 76 -3.85 -9.03 -1.98
N SER A 77 -3.24 -9.95 -1.26
CA SER A 77 -3.45 -11.40 -1.42
C SER A 77 -4.88 -11.87 -1.15
N SER A 78 -5.68 -11.07 -0.43
CA SER A 78 -7.08 -11.38 -0.11
C SER A 78 -8.08 -10.52 -0.90
N ALA A 79 -7.72 -9.27 -1.23
CA ALA A 79 -8.61 -8.33 -1.91
C ALA A 79 -8.35 -8.22 -3.42
N GLY A 80 -7.21 -8.75 -3.90
CA GLY A 80 -6.83 -8.71 -5.30
C GLY A 80 -6.07 -7.44 -5.69
N ILE A 81 -6.10 -7.13 -6.98
CA ILE A 81 -5.38 -5.99 -7.57
C ILE A 81 -6.02 -4.64 -7.21
N VAL A 82 -5.19 -3.62 -7.08
CA VAL A 82 -5.60 -2.22 -6.91
C VAL A 82 -5.56 -1.54 -8.27
N SER A 83 -6.61 -1.74 -9.07
CA SER A 83 -6.66 -1.31 -10.49
C SER A 83 -6.42 0.18 -10.66
N GLU A 84 -6.92 1.03 -9.76
CA GLU A 84 -6.72 2.48 -9.81
C GLU A 84 -5.24 2.86 -9.89
N ASN A 85 -4.36 2.17 -9.16
CA ASN A 85 -2.94 2.49 -9.19
C ASN A 85 -2.25 2.06 -10.49
N TYR A 86 -2.76 1.06 -11.19
CA TYR A 86 -2.30 0.76 -12.55
C TYR A 86 -2.67 1.87 -13.54
N ASP A 87 -3.91 2.38 -13.46
CA ASP A 87 -4.36 3.48 -14.30
C ASP A 87 -3.55 4.76 -14.04
N LEU A 88 -3.30 5.08 -12.76
CA LEU A 88 -2.48 6.22 -12.37
C LEU A 88 -1.02 6.12 -12.84
N LEU A 89 -0.43 4.91 -12.85
CA LEU A 89 0.93 4.72 -13.38
C LEU A 89 1.03 5.12 -14.85
N VAL A 90 -0.01 4.79 -15.64
CA VAL A 90 -0.06 5.14 -17.06
C VAL A 90 -0.37 6.63 -17.26
N GLU A 91 -1.32 7.18 -16.48
CA GLU A 91 -1.72 8.60 -16.58
C GLU A 91 -0.55 9.55 -16.26
N TYR A 92 0.28 9.21 -15.28
CA TYR A 92 1.34 10.08 -14.76
C TYR A 92 2.76 9.77 -15.28
N ASP A 93 2.91 8.82 -16.20
CA ASP A 93 4.24 8.40 -16.69
C ASP A 93 5.23 8.08 -15.56
N ASN A 94 4.77 7.41 -14.50
CA ASN A 94 5.62 6.99 -13.39
C ASN A 94 6.11 5.55 -13.57
N TYR A 95 7.32 5.28 -13.09
CA TYR A 95 8.04 4.03 -13.31
C TYR A 95 8.29 3.32 -11.98
N ILE A 96 8.06 2.01 -11.97
CA ILE A 96 8.31 1.17 -10.80
C ILE A 96 9.81 0.91 -10.68
N VAL A 97 10.38 1.25 -9.54
CA VAL A 97 11.81 1.07 -9.22
C VAL A 97 12.06 0.15 -8.04
N GLY A 98 11.02 -0.31 -7.39
CA GLY A 98 11.13 -1.24 -6.27
C GLY A 98 9.77 -1.77 -5.83
N GLU A 99 9.81 -2.81 -5.02
CA GLU A 99 8.61 -3.36 -4.36
C GLU A 99 8.90 -3.71 -2.90
N GLN A 100 7.86 -3.63 -2.08
CA GLN A 100 7.90 -4.03 -0.69
C GLN A 100 6.64 -4.83 -0.35
N ILE A 101 6.82 -6.04 0.15
CA ILE A 101 5.70 -6.88 0.60
C ILE A 101 5.53 -6.68 2.10
N ILE A 102 4.34 -6.27 2.51
CA ILE A 102 3.97 -6.09 3.90
C ILE A 102 2.94 -7.13 4.30
N ARG A 103 3.25 -7.90 5.33
CA ARG A 103 2.26 -8.75 5.97
C ARG A 103 1.24 -7.89 6.69
N ILE A 104 -0.03 -8.16 6.43
CA ILE A 104 -1.14 -7.48 7.09
C ILE A 104 -1.41 -8.19 8.40
N ASP A 105 -1.05 -7.55 9.50
CA ASP A 105 -1.21 -8.07 10.85
C ASP A 105 -2.03 -7.07 11.68
N HIS A 106 -3.28 -7.42 11.93
CA HIS A 106 -4.21 -6.60 12.69
C HIS A 106 -4.14 -6.94 14.18
N ALA A 107 -4.08 -5.90 14.99
CA ALA A 107 -4.14 -5.99 16.45
C ALA A 107 -5.36 -5.25 16.99
N LEU A 108 -5.85 -5.68 18.12
CA LEU A 108 -6.82 -4.96 18.93
C LEU A 108 -6.06 -3.98 19.82
N LEU A 109 -6.34 -2.70 19.70
CA LEU A 109 -5.68 -1.60 20.41
C LEU A 109 -6.67 -0.91 21.34
N GLY A 110 -6.28 -0.69 22.59
CA GLY A 110 -7.08 0.05 23.57
C GLY A 110 -6.25 1.04 24.36
N LEU A 111 -6.87 1.74 25.30
CA LEU A 111 -6.14 2.61 26.24
C LEU A 111 -5.19 1.80 27.10
N GLU A 112 -4.21 2.46 27.72
CA GLU A 112 -3.17 1.83 28.54
C GLU A 112 -3.76 0.99 29.70
N ASP A 113 -4.81 1.53 30.33
CA ASP A 113 -5.49 0.90 31.47
C ASP A 113 -6.61 -0.07 31.04
N ALA A 114 -6.88 -0.22 29.73
CA ALA A 114 -7.93 -1.10 29.22
C ALA A 114 -7.49 -2.58 29.27
N ASP A 115 -8.46 -3.45 29.47
CA ASP A 115 -8.38 -4.89 29.27
C ASP A 115 -9.42 -5.30 28.22
N GLU A 116 -9.18 -6.42 27.51
CA GLU A 116 -10.13 -6.91 26.49
C GLU A 116 -11.56 -7.10 27.03
N ARG A 117 -11.70 -7.39 28.33
CA ARG A 117 -13.00 -7.54 29.01
C ARG A 117 -13.77 -6.23 29.15
N ASP A 118 -13.10 -5.08 29.10
CA ASP A 118 -13.73 -3.77 29.23
C ASP A 118 -14.35 -3.34 27.91
N ILE A 119 -13.87 -3.91 26.79
CA ILE A 119 -14.27 -3.47 25.44
C ILE A 119 -15.74 -3.79 25.15
N ARG A 120 -16.41 -2.80 24.56
CA ARG A 120 -17.80 -2.87 24.09
C ARG A 120 -17.95 -2.33 22.66
N THR A 121 -17.01 -1.49 22.22
CA THR A 121 -17.09 -0.83 20.92
C THR A 121 -15.75 -0.93 20.20
N VAL A 122 -15.80 -1.31 18.92
CA VAL A 122 -14.60 -1.46 18.08
C VAL A 122 -14.74 -0.59 16.83
N TYR A 123 -13.69 0.17 16.55
CA TYR A 123 -13.55 1.00 15.35
C TYR A 123 -12.47 0.43 14.45
N SER A 124 -12.73 0.42 13.13
CA SER A 124 -11.72 0.13 12.11
C SER A 124 -12.22 0.46 10.71
N HIS A 125 -11.35 0.32 9.71
CA HIS A 125 -11.79 0.35 8.33
C HIS A 125 -12.66 -0.88 8.02
N LYS A 126 -13.70 -0.69 7.18
CA LYS A 126 -14.66 -1.76 6.83
C LYS A 126 -13.97 -3.07 6.43
N GLN A 127 -12.93 -2.99 5.60
CA GLN A 127 -12.20 -4.18 5.16
C GLN A 127 -11.48 -4.90 6.31
N SER A 128 -10.89 -4.16 7.25
CA SER A 128 -10.21 -4.74 8.41
C SER A 128 -11.20 -5.42 9.37
N LEU A 129 -12.41 -4.84 9.55
CA LEU A 129 -13.48 -5.50 10.29
C LEU A 129 -13.88 -6.83 9.64
N MET A 130 -14.01 -6.88 8.32
CA MET A 130 -14.30 -8.12 7.58
C MET A 130 -13.16 -9.14 7.71
N GLN A 131 -11.90 -8.70 7.66
CA GLN A 131 -10.72 -9.54 7.79
C GLN A 131 -10.54 -10.11 9.21
N CYS A 132 -11.21 -9.54 10.21
CA CYS A 132 -11.18 -9.95 11.61
C CYS A 132 -12.54 -10.52 12.07
N SER A 133 -13.40 -10.95 11.16
CA SER A 133 -14.77 -11.36 11.47
C SER A 133 -14.83 -12.53 12.46
N GLU A 134 -13.99 -13.56 12.33
CA GLU A 134 -13.96 -14.70 13.26
C GLU A 134 -13.66 -14.27 14.70
N PHE A 135 -12.70 -13.38 14.88
CA PHE A 135 -12.39 -12.80 16.19
C PHE A 135 -13.56 -11.96 16.71
N LEU A 136 -14.15 -11.12 15.87
CA LEU A 136 -15.26 -10.26 16.25
C LEU A 136 -16.56 -11.04 16.52
N ASP A 137 -16.77 -12.17 15.87
CA ASP A 137 -17.94 -13.03 16.10
C ASP A 137 -17.84 -13.77 17.46
N SER A 138 -16.63 -13.99 17.97
CA SER A 138 -16.42 -14.50 19.32
C SER A 138 -16.74 -13.46 20.42
N HIS A 139 -16.94 -12.18 20.03
CA HIS A 139 -17.31 -11.05 20.86
C HIS A 139 -18.62 -10.41 20.33
N ALA A 140 -19.67 -11.20 20.28
CA ALA A 140 -20.94 -10.82 19.65
C ALA A 140 -21.64 -9.63 20.34
N ASP A 141 -21.28 -9.34 21.58
CA ASP A 141 -21.76 -8.21 22.38
C ASP A 141 -21.05 -6.88 22.05
N TRP A 142 -20.00 -6.89 21.21
CA TRP A 142 -19.32 -5.67 20.81
C TRP A 142 -20.01 -4.99 19.64
N GLU A 143 -20.17 -3.67 19.74
CA GLU A 143 -20.59 -2.83 18.62
C GLU A 143 -19.41 -2.55 17.68
N LYS A 144 -19.65 -2.58 16.38
CA LYS A 144 -18.63 -2.47 15.34
C LYS A 144 -18.93 -1.25 14.47
N PHE A 145 -18.01 -0.29 14.41
CA PHE A 145 -18.15 0.94 13.62
C PHE A 145 -17.04 1.06 12.58
N SER A 146 -17.47 1.33 11.36
CA SER A 146 -16.57 1.60 10.24
C SER A 146 -16.13 3.06 10.22
N VAL A 147 -14.83 3.28 10.07
CA VAL A 147 -14.21 4.60 9.87
C VAL A 147 -13.38 4.58 8.56
N SER A 148 -12.87 5.74 8.14
CA SER A 148 -12.18 5.91 6.86
C SER A 148 -10.90 5.07 6.71
N ASN A 149 -10.14 4.88 7.79
CA ASN A 149 -8.96 4.02 7.82
C ASN A 149 -8.60 3.60 9.26
N ASN A 150 -7.67 2.64 9.39
CA ASN A 150 -7.29 2.05 10.67
C ASN A 150 -6.54 3.03 11.59
N ALA A 151 -5.77 3.96 11.04
CA ALA A 151 -5.07 4.96 11.83
C ALA A 151 -6.05 5.99 12.44
N VAL A 152 -7.09 6.35 11.69
CA VAL A 152 -8.21 7.17 12.21
C VAL A 152 -8.90 6.46 13.37
N ALA A 153 -9.11 5.14 13.27
CA ALA A 153 -9.68 4.36 14.37
C ALA A 153 -8.82 4.44 15.64
N ALA A 154 -7.52 4.24 15.52
CA ALA A 154 -6.58 4.31 16.64
C ALA A 154 -6.54 5.72 17.27
N LYS A 155 -6.46 6.76 16.43
CA LYS A 155 -6.49 8.16 16.85
C LYS A 155 -7.78 8.46 17.61
N LYS A 156 -8.94 8.05 17.08
CA LYS A 156 -10.24 8.24 17.71
C LYS A 156 -10.31 7.63 19.11
N VAL A 157 -9.90 6.37 19.28
CA VAL A 157 -9.89 5.69 20.58
C VAL A 157 -9.05 6.45 21.60
N LYS A 158 -7.90 6.99 21.17
CA LYS A 158 -7.05 7.81 22.03
C LYS A 158 -7.70 9.11 22.43
N GLU A 159 -8.31 9.82 21.47
CA GLU A 159 -8.94 11.13 21.69
C GLU A 159 -10.21 11.04 22.53
N ASP A 160 -11.03 10.01 22.31
CA ASP A 160 -12.27 9.79 23.09
C ASP A 160 -11.94 9.44 24.55
N GLY A 161 -10.82 8.76 24.82
CA GLY A 161 -10.40 8.43 26.17
C GLY A 161 -11.30 7.45 26.93
N GLU A 162 -12.12 6.68 26.21
CA GLU A 162 -13.09 5.74 26.76
C GLU A 162 -12.50 4.33 26.85
N ILE A 163 -12.42 3.78 28.07
CA ILE A 163 -11.82 2.46 28.33
C ILE A 163 -12.55 1.30 27.63
N SER A 164 -13.82 1.51 27.30
CA SER A 164 -14.66 0.52 26.61
C SER A 164 -14.50 0.51 25.07
N GLN A 165 -13.65 1.37 24.55
CA GLN A 165 -13.40 1.47 23.11
C GLN A 165 -12.08 0.82 22.73
N ALA A 166 -12.07 0.18 21.56
CA ALA A 166 -10.87 -0.35 20.94
C ALA A 166 -10.81 -0.03 19.44
N ALA A 167 -9.61 -0.05 18.88
CA ALA A 167 -9.38 0.05 17.45
C ALA A 167 -8.77 -1.26 16.93
N ILE A 168 -9.11 -1.64 15.70
CA ILE A 168 -8.36 -2.66 14.95
C ILE A 168 -7.46 -1.93 13.96
N ALA A 169 -6.14 -2.10 14.16
CA ALA A 169 -5.10 -1.48 13.35
C ALA A 169 -3.81 -2.32 13.45
N SER A 170 -2.74 -1.92 12.73
CA SER A 170 -1.42 -2.51 12.95
C SER A 170 -0.90 -2.16 14.36
N ALA A 171 -0.08 -3.02 14.94
CA ALA A 171 0.54 -2.78 16.26
C ALA A 171 1.38 -1.49 16.31
N LYS A 172 1.88 -1.00 15.16
CA LYS A 172 2.59 0.28 15.07
C LYS A 172 1.72 1.47 15.49
N ASN A 173 0.41 1.40 15.23
CA ASN A 173 -0.52 2.44 15.68
C ASN A 173 -0.58 2.56 17.21
N ALA A 174 -0.31 1.49 17.94
CA ALA A 174 -0.22 1.57 19.40
C ALA A 174 0.93 2.49 19.85
N GLN A 175 2.09 2.39 19.20
CA GLN A 175 3.24 3.25 19.49
C GLN A 175 2.99 4.71 19.11
N ILE A 176 2.43 4.94 17.90
CA ILE A 176 2.18 6.29 17.36
C ILE A 176 1.14 7.05 18.20
N TYR A 177 0.05 6.39 18.56
CA TYR A 177 -1.09 7.04 19.24
C TYR A 177 -1.08 6.82 20.77
N GLY A 178 -0.06 6.16 21.32
CA GLY A 178 0.03 5.90 22.76
C GLY A 178 -1.11 5.00 23.26
N LEU A 179 -1.37 3.92 22.53
CA LEU A 179 -2.31 2.87 22.87
C LEU A 179 -1.56 1.61 23.29
N LYS A 180 -2.28 0.69 23.94
CA LYS A 180 -1.80 -0.64 24.31
C LYS A 180 -2.33 -1.68 23.34
N VAL A 181 -1.50 -2.64 22.98
CA VAL A 181 -1.92 -3.83 22.25
C VAL A 181 -2.61 -4.79 23.20
N LEU A 182 -3.92 -4.95 23.08
CA LEU A 182 -4.73 -5.89 23.86
C LEU A 182 -4.64 -7.31 23.30
N ARG A 183 -4.63 -7.45 21.98
CA ARG A 183 -4.51 -8.74 21.29
C ARG A 183 -3.80 -8.56 19.94
N ASN A 184 -2.83 -9.42 19.65
CA ASN A 184 -2.14 -9.45 18.36
C ASN A 184 -2.78 -10.44 17.40
N SER A 185 -2.55 -10.23 16.10
CA SER A 185 -2.82 -11.19 15.02
C SER A 185 -4.25 -11.73 15.01
N ILE A 186 -5.23 -10.81 15.06
CA ILE A 186 -6.66 -11.15 15.16
C ILE A 186 -7.34 -11.36 13.81
N GLN A 187 -6.63 -11.17 12.68
CA GLN A 187 -7.17 -11.41 11.35
C GLN A 187 -7.38 -12.91 11.07
N ASN A 188 -8.41 -13.23 10.28
CA ASN A 188 -8.77 -14.60 9.89
C ASN A 188 -7.65 -15.26 9.07
N ASN A 189 -7.16 -14.55 8.02
CA ASN A 189 -6.07 -15.03 7.18
C ASN A 189 -4.71 -14.48 7.65
N LYS A 190 -3.93 -15.34 8.29
CA LYS A 190 -2.59 -14.97 8.80
C LYS A 190 -1.52 -14.81 7.70
N ASN A 191 -1.83 -15.24 6.47
CA ASN A 191 -0.95 -15.08 5.32
C ASN A 191 -1.33 -13.89 4.43
N ASN A 192 -2.25 -13.03 4.89
CA ASN A 192 -2.63 -11.83 4.15
C ASN A 192 -1.44 -10.89 4.04
N SER A 193 -1.14 -10.45 2.82
CA SER A 193 -0.07 -9.51 2.54
C SER A 193 -0.49 -8.52 1.46
N THR A 194 0.08 -7.33 1.51
CA THR A 194 -0.06 -6.32 0.47
C THR A 194 1.29 -6.08 -0.17
N ARG A 195 1.33 -6.13 -1.47
CA ARG A 195 2.48 -5.73 -2.27
C ARG A 195 2.37 -4.25 -2.58
N PHE A 196 3.34 -3.49 -2.12
CA PHE A 196 3.52 -2.09 -2.43
C PHE A 196 4.60 -1.93 -3.49
N ILE A 197 4.43 -0.96 -4.35
CA ILE A 197 5.43 -0.55 -5.33
C ILE A 197 6.01 0.80 -4.93
N VAL A 198 7.27 0.99 -5.27
CA VAL A 198 7.97 2.26 -5.18
C VAL A 198 8.08 2.81 -6.58
N VAL A 199 7.58 4.02 -6.79
CA VAL A 199 7.53 4.66 -8.11
C VAL A 199 8.26 5.99 -8.10
N THR A 200 8.79 6.39 -9.26
CA THR A 200 9.45 7.67 -9.52
C THR A 200 9.10 8.16 -10.92
N GLY A 201 9.23 9.46 -11.16
CA GLY A 201 9.09 10.05 -12.50
C GLY A 201 10.30 9.85 -13.43
N LYS A 202 11.35 9.12 -12.98
CA LYS A 202 12.56 8.88 -13.78
C LYS A 202 12.55 7.49 -14.39
N LYS A 203 12.93 7.37 -15.67
CA LYS A 203 13.12 6.08 -16.37
C LYS A 203 14.45 5.46 -15.97
N VAL A 204 14.49 4.84 -14.79
CA VAL A 204 15.70 4.18 -14.26
C VAL A 204 15.40 2.76 -13.81
N TYR A 205 16.43 1.91 -13.81
CA TYR A 205 16.36 0.58 -13.22
C TYR A 205 17.70 0.23 -12.56
N THR A 206 17.66 -0.60 -11.54
CA THR A 206 18.86 -1.06 -10.85
C THR A 206 19.35 -2.38 -11.42
N ASP A 207 20.63 -2.69 -11.22
CA ASP A 207 21.24 -3.96 -11.64
C ASP A 207 20.55 -5.20 -11.01
N GLN A 208 19.78 -5.01 -9.94
CA GLN A 208 19.03 -6.06 -9.26
C GLN A 208 17.59 -6.21 -9.75
N ALA A 209 17.17 -5.41 -10.74
CA ALA A 209 15.82 -5.48 -11.30
C ALA A 209 15.63 -6.82 -12.04
N ASP A 210 14.71 -7.63 -11.53
CA ASP A 210 14.39 -8.98 -12.05
C ASP A 210 12.99 -9.06 -12.64
N ARG A 211 12.22 -7.96 -12.61
CA ARG A 211 10.84 -7.86 -13.08
C ARG A 211 10.60 -6.62 -13.92
N ILE A 212 9.69 -6.74 -14.86
CA ILE A 212 9.22 -5.63 -15.70
C ILE A 212 7.70 -5.59 -15.62
N SER A 213 7.14 -4.39 -15.47
CA SER A 213 5.72 -4.14 -15.68
C SER A 213 5.52 -3.46 -17.02
N ILE A 214 4.65 -4.01 -17.85
CA ILE A 214 4.38 -3.52 -19.20
C ILE A 214 2.89 -3.23 -19.30
N CYS A 215 2.55 -2.03 -19.77
CA CYS A 215 1.21 -1.70 -20.23
C CYS A 215 1.22 -1.56 -21.74
N PHE A 216 0.29 -2.21 -22.41
CA PHE A 216 0.14 -2.11 -23.85
C PHE A 216 -1.33 -2.08 -24.26
N GLU A 217 -1.61 -1.36 -25.32
CA GLU A 217 -2.93 -1.30 -25.94
C GLU A 217 -2.96 -2.19 -27.19
N ILE A 218 -4.04 -2.93 -27.37
CA ILE A 218 -4.26 -3.82 -28.51
C ILE A 218 -5.58 -3.47 -29.21
N ASN A 219 -5.61 -3.70 -30.51
CA ASN A 219 -6.84 -3.56 -31.28
C ASN A 219 -7.91 -4.55 -30.79
N HIS A 220 -9.17 -4.10 -30.80
CA HIS A 220 -10.30 -4.98 -30.46
C HIS A 220 -10.68 -5.87 -31.67
N GLU A 221 -9.85 -6.89 -31.90
CA GLU A 221 -10.03 -7.86 -32.98
C GLU A 221 -9.74 -9.29 -32.51
N SER A 222 -10.26 -10.27 -33.29
CA SER A 222 -10.07 -11.67 -32.93
C SER A 222 -8.61 -12.10 -32.95
N GLY A 223 -8.12 -12.64 -31.83
CA GLY A 223 -6.75 -13.12 -31.70
C GLY A 223 -5.72 -12.07 -31.28
N ALA A 224 -6.07 -10.77 -31.16
CA ALA A 224 -5.13 -9.71 -30.81
C ALA A 224 -4.38 -9.99 -29.50
N LEU A 225 -5.10 -10.40 -28.45
CA LEU A 225 -4.48 -10.77 -27.17
C LEU A 225 -3.52 -11.98 -27.30
N TYR A 226 -3.94 -13.01 -28.05
CA TYR A 226 -3.10 -14.18 -28.31
C TYR A 226 -1.80 -13.79 -29.03
N HIS A 227 -1.88 -12.94 -30.05
CA HIS A 227 -0.71 -12.45 -30.77
C HIS A 227 0.22 -11.66 -29.85
N ALA A 228 -0.29 -10.75 -29.02
CA ALA A 228 0.52 -10.00 -28.07
C ALA A 228 1.22 -10.95 -27.08
N LEU A 229 0.48 -11.87 -26.45
CA LEU A 229 1.02 -12.82 -25.47
C LEU A 229 2.02 -13.81 -26.10
N SER A 230 1.84 -14.17 -27.39
CA SER A 230 2.74 -15.10 -28.06
C SER A 230 4.19 -14.58 -28.11
N HIS A 231 4.40 -13.27 -28.19
CA HIS A 231 5.73 -12.67 -28.16
C HIS A 231 6.47 -12.93 -26.84
N PHE A 232 5.76 -12.90 -25.72
CA PHE A 232 6.35 -13.25 -24.41
C PHE A 232 6.71 -14.74 -24.35
N ILE A 233 5.80 -15.61 -24.79
CA ILE A 233 5.99 -17.06 -24.77
C ILE A 233 7.18 -17.48 -25.64
N TYR A 234 7.26 -16.98 -26.88
CA TYR A 234 8.33 -17.33 -27.81
C TYR A 234 9.70 -16.80 -27.39
N ASN A 235 9.75 -15.75 -26.55
CA ASN A 235 10.99 -15.23 -25.98
C ASN A 235 11.30 -15.80 -24.58
N GLY A 236 10.58 -16.82 -24.13
CA GLY A 236 10.82 -17.48 -22.85
C GLY A 236 10.56 -16.61 -21.62
N LEU A 237 9.77 -15.54 -21.78
CA LEU A 237 9.41 -14.65 -20.67
C LEU A 237 8.25 -15.23 -19.88
N ASN A 238 8.40 -15.31 -18.56
CA ASN A 238 7.35 -15.74 -17.65
C ASN A 238 6.51 -14.54 -17.20
N MET A 239 5.19 -14.67 -17.34
CA MET A 239 4.25 -13.65 -16.84
C MET A 239 3.72 -14.09 -15.48
N THR A 240 3.88 -13.24 -14.48
CA THR A 240 3.43 -13.52 -13.11
C THR A 240 2.06 -12.92 -12.81
N ASN A 241 1.65 -11.93 -13.61
CA ASN A 241 0.34 -11.27 -13.50
C ASN A 241 -0.09 -10.74 -14.88
N ILE A 242 -1.39 -10.82 -15.19
CA ILE A 242 -2.01 -10.29 -16.42
C ILE A 242 -3.30 -9.58 -16.05
#